data_978ae5d73dd4bee52f4e630ce269a613
#
_entry.id   978ae5d73dd4bee52f4e630ce269a613
#
_cell.length_a   1.000
_cell.length_b   1.000
_cell.length_c   1.000
_cell.angle_alpha   90.00
_cell.angle_beta   90.00
_cell.angle_gamma   90.00
#
_symmetry.space_group_name_H-M   'P 1'
#
loop_
_entity.id
_entity.type
_entity.pdbx_description
1 polymer ?
#
loop_
_entity_poly.entity_id
_entity_poly.type
_entity_poly.pdbx_seq_one_letter_code
_entity_poly.pdbx_strand_id
1 'polypeptide(L)'
;MSAHGSFYLHKQKAKVRAGAGPWHFLSKEMILVPGFTTHYLFGVKAYNDLPNNYLKHVISKYRWLYQLGLQGPDIFFYNIPILRHRDYRNVGSHMHEYQVNDFFKNSLLELTEIHSRQQKEEAAAFLAGFMCHYISDSICHPFVYGRIKYRTDKKKTECHGLHAALENDIDAILLWKFKHKKPSEFNQAASLCLNGQES
;
A
#
# COMPACT_ATOMS: atom_id res chain seq x y z
N MET A 1 -27.34 -9.90 -13.97
CA MET A 1 -26.39 -9.17 -14.82
C MET A 1 -25.20 -8.81 -13.96
N SER A 2 -24.13 -9.59 -14.08
CA SER A 2 -22.93 -9.53 -13.24
C SER A 2 -21.94 -8.53 -13.82
N ALA A 3 -21.73 -7.39 -13.15
CA ALA A 3 -20.67 -6.47 -13.48
C ALA A 3 -19.38 -6.93 -12.80
N HIS A 4 -18.63 -7.81 -13.47
CA HIS A 4 -17.24 -8.07 -13.12
C HIS A 4 -16.41 -6.85 -13.52
N GLY A 5 -16.16 -5.97 -12.55
CA GLY A 5 -15.18 -4.91 -12.70
C GLY A 5 -13.78 -5.50 -12.66
N SER A 6 -13.36 -6.08 -13.78
CA SER A 6 -11.98 -6.50 -13.98
C SER A 6 -11.11 -5.25 -14.13
N PHE A 7 -10.19 -5.01 -13.17
CA PHE A 7 -9.11 -4.04 -13.30
C PHE A 7 -8.03 -4.53 -14.27
N TYR A 8 -8.43 -4.82 -15.53
CA TYR A 8 -7.50 -5.11 -16.60
C TYR A 8 -7.36 -3.90 -17.52
N LEU A 9 -6.26 -3.18 -17.37
CA LEU A 9 -5.90 -2.10 -18.28
C LEU A 9 -5.51 -2.64 -19.66
N HIS A 10 -6.06 -2.00 -20.69
CA HIS A 10 -5.80 -2.25 -22.10
C HIS A 10 -4.31 -2.27 -22.45
N LYS A 11 -3.93 -3.31 -23.20
CA LYS A 11 -2.58 -3.50 -23.75
C LYS A 11 -2.25 -2.44 -24.80
N GLN A 12 -1.21 -1.65 -24.62
CA GLN A 12 -0.50 -1.00 -25.72
C GLN A 12 0.93 -1.55 -25.82
N LYS A 13 1.31 -1.99 -27.02
CA LYS A 13 2.62 -2.56 -27.34
C LYS A 13 3.63 -1.44 -27.67
N ALA A 14 4.73 -1.33 -26.96
CA ALA A 14 5.91 -0.61 -27.41
C ALA A 14 7.19 -1.34 -27.00
N LYS A 15 8.13 -1.54 -27.98
CA LYS A 15 9.44 -2.15 -27.80
C LYS A 15 10.47 -1.11 -27.38
N VAL A 16 11.22 -1.33 -26.29
CA VAL A 16 12.48 -0.61 -26.01
C VAL A 16 13.52 -1.56 -25.40
N ARG A 17 14.77 -1.42 -25.86
CA ARG A 17 15.96 -2.17 -25.43
C ARG A 17 16.41 -1.71 -24.03
N ALA A 18 16.76 -2.66 -23.14
CA ALA A 18 17.31 -2.43 -21.82
C ALA A 18 18.85 -2.46 -21.87
N GLY A 19 19.49 -1.43 -21.33
CA GLY A 19 20.90 -1.44 -20.97
C GLY A 19 21.05 -1.89 -19.53
N ALA A 20 21.94 -2.84 -19.28
CA ALA A 20 22.23 -3.38 -17.97
C ALA A 20 23.11 -2.42 -17.17
N GLY A 21 22.62 -1.90 -16.03
CA GLY A 21 23.41 -1.18 -15.02
C GLY A 21 23.79 -2.09 -13.83
N PRO A 22 24.70 -1.67 -12.93
CA PRO A 22 25.41 -2.55 -12.00
C PRO A 22 24.63 -2.87 -10.72
N TRP A 23 23.48 -3.54 -10.81
CA TRP A 23 22.65 -3.90 -9.64
C TRP A 23 22.67 -5.40 -9.33
N HIS A 24 23.83 -6.07 -9.52
CA HIS A 24 23.95 -7.53 -9.40
C HIS A 24 24.17 -8.04 -7.96
N PHE A 25 24.08 -7.19 -6.92
CA PHE A 25 24.38 -7.60 -5.55
C PHE A 25 23.31 -7.15 -4.53
N LEU A 26 22.04 -7.42 -4.82
CA LEU A 26 21.04 -7.39 -3.78
C LEU A 26 20.40 -8.78 -3.71
N SER A 27 20.59 -9.40 -2.55
CA SER A 27 20.13 -10.74 -2.22
C SER A 27 18.68 -10.97 -2.64
N LYS A 28 18.38 -12.21 -2.99
CA LYS A 28 17.10 -12.78 -3.42
C LYS A 28 15.92 -12.56 -2.46
N GLU A 29 16.09 -11.74 -1.43
CA GLU A 29 15.19 -11.52 -0.29
C GLU A 29 14.75 -10.07 -0.09
N MET A 30 15.02 -9.17 -1.03
CA MET A 30 14.32 -7.88 -1.01
C MET A 30 12.90 -8.10 -1.51
N ILE A 31 12.06 -8.44 -0.54
CA ILE A 31 10.62 -8.50 -0.67
C ILE A 31 10.17 -7.09 -1.06
N LEU A 32 9.45 -7.04 -2.16
CA LEU A 32 8.76 -5.87 -2.67
C LEU A 32 7.98 -5.18 -1.57
N VAL A 33 8.38 -3.98 -1.26
CA VAL A 33 7.60 -3.08 -0.44
C VAL A 33 7.10 -2.01 -1.38
N PRO A 34 5.81 -1.99 -1.69
CA PRO A 34 5.20 -0.82 -2.29
C PRO A 34 5.51 0.40 -1.44
N GLY A 35 5.60 1.55 -2.06
CA GLY A 35 6.05 2.79 -1.48
C GLY A 35 5.41 3.18 -0.15
N PHE A 36 5.99 2.72 0.96
CA PHE A 36 5.58 3.07 2.32
C PHE A 36 5.35 4.58 2.46
N THR A 37 6.27 5.35 1.93
CA THR A 37 6.24 6.81 2.01
C THR A 37 5.09 7.39 1.20
N THR A 38 4.82 6.84 0.02
CA THR A 38 3.71 7.28 -0.83
C THR A 38 2.39 7.09 -0.12
N HIS A 39 2.12 5.90 0.45
CA HIS A 39 0.91 5.62 1.22
C HIS A 39 0.78 6.51 2.44
N TYR A 40 1.87 6.70 3.18
CA TYR A 40 1.91 7.59 4.33
C TYR A 40 1.57 9.04 3.95
N LEU A 41 2.24 9.59 2.93
CA LEU A 41 2.01 10.98 2.50
C LEU A 41 0.60 11.19 1.92
N PHE A 42 0.10 10.20 1.17
CA PHE A 42 -1.28 10.22 0.68
C PHE A 42 -2.27 10.24 1.84
N GLY A 43 -2.09 9.37 2.82
CA GLY A 43 -2.96 9.31 3.99
C GLY A 43 -2.91 10.58 4.84
N VAL A 44 -1.73 11.18 5.03
CA VAL A 44 -1.60 12.47 5.73
C VAL A 44 -2.35 13.57 4.98
N LYS A 45 -2.23 13.61 3.65
CA LYS A 45 -2.98 14.58 2.85
C LYS A 45 -4.49 14.32 2.93
N ALA A 46 -4.93 13.09 2.78
CA ALA A 46 -6.34 12.71 2.90
C ALA A 46 -6.93 13.14 4.26
N TYR A 47 -6.21 12.86 5.36
CA TYR A 47 -6.61 13.32 6.70
C TYR A 47 -6.72 14.85 6.79
N ASN A 48 -5.77 15.59 6.24
CA ASN A 48 -5.79 17.05 6.29
C ASN A 48 -6.97 17.63 5.50
N ASP A 49 -7.31 17.01 4.37
CA ASP A 49 -8.40 17.45 3.49
C ASP A 49 -9.79 17.04 4.03
N LEU A 50 -9.87 16.13 5.00
CA LEU A 50 -11.15 15.79 5.63
C LEU A 50 -11.76 17.01 6.30
N PRO A 51 -13.08 17.20 6.15
CA PRO A 51 -13.81 18.22 6.93
C PRO A 51 -13.69 17.91 8.42
N ASN A 52 -13.84 18.93 9.26
CA ASN A 52 -13.85 18.75 10.72
C ASN A 52 -15.14 18.04 11.14
N ASN A 53 -15.09 16.71 11.17
CA ASN A 53 -16.22 15.83 11.47
C ASN A 53 -15.80 14.72 12.45
N TYR A 54 -16.75 13.85 12.78
CA TYR A 54 -16.51 12.73 13.70
C TYR A 54 -15.39 11.79 13.22
N LEU A 55 -15.34 11.46 11.93
CA LEU A 55 -14.29 10.58 11.40
C LEU A 55 -12.90 11.19 11.57
N LYS A 56 -12.74 12.48 11.29
CA LYS A 56 -11.46 13.19 11.49
C LYS A 56 -11.03 13.13 12.95
N HIS A 57 -11.97 13.31 13.89
CA HIS A 57 -11.68 13.20 15.32
C HIS A 57 -11.26 11.78 15.70
N VAL A 58 -11.95 10.75 15.20
CA VAL A 58 -11.61 9.34 15.42
C VAL A 58 -10.23 9.02 14.91
N ILE A 59 -9.89 9.43 13.68
CA ILE A 59 -8.55 9.23 13.11
C ILE A 59 -7.48 9.95 13.93
N SER A 60 -7.74 11.17 14.39
CA SER A 60 -6.80 11.91 15.26
C SER A 60 -6.54 11.17 16.56
N LYS A 61 -7.61 10.65 17.19
CA LYS A 61 -7.52 9.91 18.46
C LYS A 61 -6.79 8.58 18.34
N TYR A 62 -7.00 7.87 17.23
CA TYR A 62 -6.38 6.56 16.96
C TYR A 62 -5.44 6.61 15.77
N ARG A 63 -4.62 7.65 15.73
CA ARG A 63 -3.72 7.97 14.62
C ARG A 63 -2.81 6.82 14.21
N TRP A 64 -2.28 6.06 15.19
CA TRP A 64 -1.41 4.92 14.91
C TRP A 64 -2.13 3.80 14.16
N LEU A 65 -3.43 3.54 14.46
CA LEU A 65 -4.23 2.56 13.72
C LEU A 65 -4.50 3.01 12.30
N TYR A 66 -4.81 4.30 12.11
CA TYR A 66 -4.94 4.87 10.78
C TYR A 66 -3.64 4.71 9.98
N GLN A 67 -2.50 5.06 10.56
CA GLN A 67 -1.19 4.94 9.91
C GLN A 67 -0.81 3.48 9.61
N LEU A 68 -1.13 2.55 10.52
CA LEU A 68 -0.99 1.12 10.26
C LEU A 68 -1.88 0.68 9.09
N GLY A 69 -3.12 1.13 9.06
CA GLY A 69 -4.05 0.87 7.96
C GLY A 69 -3.53 1.37 6.61
N LEU A 70 -2.80 2.49 6.57
CA LEU A 70 -2.20 3.01 5.34
C LEU A 70 -1.23 2.04 4.67
N GLN A 71 -0.70 1.07 5.40
CA GLN A 71 0.14 0.02 4.83
C GLN A 71 -0.68 -1.07 4.14
N GLY A 72 -1.97 -1.13 4.41
CA GLY A 72 -2.89 -2.05 3.76
C GLY A 72 -2.44 -3.51 3.87
N PRO A 73 -2.64 -4.30 2.81
CA PRO A 73 -2.20 -5.68 2.78
C PRO A 73 -0.70 -5.86 2.53
N ASP A 74 0.06 -4.79 2.30
CA ASP A 74 1.51 -4.84 2.06
C ASP A 74 2.30 -5.41 3.23
N ILE A 75 1.79 -5.21 4.46
CA ILE A 75 2.39 -5.82 5.66
C ILE A 75 2.53 -7.33 5.55
N PHE A 76 1.69 -8.00 4.75
CA PHE A 76 1.75 -9.44 4.55
C PHE A 76 2.85 -9.90 3.59
N PHE A 77 3.46 -8.97 2.83
CA PHE A 77 4.65 -9.29 2.05
C PHE A 77 5.88 -9.58 2.92
N TYR A 78 5.89 -9.08 4.16
CA TYR A 78 6.95 -9.34 5.14
C TYR A 78 6.82 -10.67 5.91
N ASN A 79 5.79 -11.46 5.65
CA ASN A 79 5.60 -12.73 6.34
C ASN A 79 6.52 -13.81 5.77
N ILE A 80 7.77 -13.82 6.22
CA ILE A 80 8.84 -14.74 5.78
C ILE A 80 8.49 -16.23 5.93
N PRO A 81 7.80 -16.72 7.00
CA PRO A 81 7.42 -18.12 7.10
C PRO A 81 6.51 -18.58 5.97
N ILE A 82 5.58 -17.74 5.54
CA ILE A 82 4.66 -18.06 4.42
C ILE A 82 5.41 -18.12 3.09
N LEU A 83 6.46 -17.32 2.92
CA LEU A 83 7.27 -17.30 1.70
C LEU A 83 8.11 -18.57 1.49
N ARG A 84 8.35 -19.34 2.55
CA ARG A 84 9.11 -20.61 2.50
C ARG A 84 8.26 -21.79 2.04
N HIS A 85 6.94 -21.71 2.13
CA HIS A 85 6.04 -22.76 1.66
C HIS A 85 5.59 -22.46 0.23
N ARG A 86 6.05 -23.26 -0.72
CA ARG A 86 5.78 -23.12 -2.17
C ARG A 86 4.29 -23.15 -2.54
N ASP A 87 3.45 -23.70 -1.69
CA ASP A 87 2.03 -23.95 -1.96
C ASP A 87 1.09 -22.89 -1.39
N TYR A 88 1.60 -21.92 -0.64
CA TYR A 88 0.77 -20.84 -0.11
C TYR A 88 0.79 -19.63 -1.04
N ARG A 89 -0.39 -19.22 -1.51
CA ARG A 89 -0.57 -17.94 -2.17
C ARG A 89 -0.19 -16.83 -1.20
N ASN A 90 0.60 -15.87 -1.65
CA ASN A 90 0.93 -14.71 -0.83
C ASN A 90 -0.37 -13.96 -0.47
N VAL A 91 -0.65 -13.84 0.83
CA VAL A 91 -1.88 -13.22 1.34
C VAL A 91 -1.99 -11.77 0.86
N GLY A 92 -0.87 -11.01 0.88
CA GLY A 92 -0.81 -9.65 0.38
C GLY A 92 -1.26 -9.57 -1.08
N SER A 93 -0.66 -10.37 -1.97
CA SER A 93 -1.06 -10.41 -3.39
C SER A 93 -2.53 -10.81 -3.57
N HIS A 94 -3.01 -11.77 -2.79
CA HIS A 94 -4.41 -12.19 -2.86
C HIS A 94 -5.36 -11.05 -2.48
N MET A 95 -5.06 -10.34 -1.40
CA MET A 95 -5.88 -9.22 -0.93
C MET A 95 -5.87 -8.05 -1.92
N HIS A 96 -4.80 -7.82 -2.67
CA HIS A 96 -4.77 -6.78 -3.70
C HIS A 96 -5.63 -7.10 -4.94
N GLU A 97 -5.78 -8.39 -5.25
CA GLU A 97 -6.36 -8.82 -6.53
C GLU A 97 -7.81 -9.31 -6.41
N TYR A 98 -8.21 -9.86 -5.26
CA TYR A 98 -9.47 -10.59 -5.13
C TYR A 98 -10.39 -10.02 -4.08
N GLN A 99 -11.67 -9.92 -4.44
CA GLN A 99 -12.80 -9.61 -3.54
C GLN A 99 -12.63 -8.32 -2.71
N VAL A 100 -11.91 -7.32 -3.22
CA VAL A 100 -11.66 -6.06 -2.52
C VAL A 100 -12.96 -5.36 -2.12
N ASN A 101 -13.95 -5.34 -3.03
CA ASN A 101 -15.26 -4.74 -2.76
C ASN A 101 -16.01 -5.47 -1.65
N ASP A 102 -15.97 -6.82 -1.67
CA ASP A 102 -16.63 -7.64 -0.66
C ASP A 102 -15.95 -7.47 0.71
N PHE A 103 -14.61 -7.37 0.72
CA PHE A 103 -13.86 -7.06 1.94
C PHE A 103 -14.35 -5.75 2.58
N PHE A 104 -14.39 -4.64 1.84
CA PHE A 104 -14.84 -3.37 2.38
C PHE A 104 -16.31 -3.39 2.78
N LYS A 105 -17.17 -4.00 1.97
CA LYS A 105 -18.59 -4.15 2.29
C LYS A 105 -18.78 -4.90 3.61
N ASN A 106 -18.14 -6.04 3.77
CA ASN A 106 -18.23 -6.85 4.97
C ASN A 106 -17.61 -6.12 6.18
N SER A 107 -16.47 -5.47 6.02
CA SER A 107 -15.84 -4.69 7.07
C SER A 107 -16.76 -3.55 7.57
N LEU A 108 -17.48 -2.87 6.68
CA LEU A 108 -18.43 -1.83 7.05
C LEU A 108 -19.66 -2.41 7.78
N LEU A 109 -20.13 -3.60 7.39
CA LEU A 109 -21.19 -4.29 8.10
C LEU A 109 -20.76 -4.70 9.50
N GLU A 110 -19.58 -5.32 9.62
CA GLU A 110 -19.00 -5.72 10.92
C GLU A 110 -18.82 -4.51 11.86
N LEU A 111 -18.44 -3.34 11.32
CA LEU A 111 -18.37 -2.13 12.13
C LEU A 111 -19.71 -1.78 12.79
N THR A 112 -20.86 -2.11 12.18
CA THR A 112 -22.18 -1.84 12.78
C THR A 112 -22.44 -2.74 13.98
N GLU A 113 -21.92 -3.96 13.97
CA GLU A 113 -22.12 -4.98 15.00
C GLU A 113 -21.22 -4.79 16.24
N ILE A 114 -20.18 -3.96 16.14
CA ILE A 114 -19.29 -3.69 17.29
C ILE A 114 -20.05 -2.85 18.32
N HIS A 115 -20.28 -3.43 19.51
CA HIS A 115 -20.99 -2.75 20.59
C HIS A 115 -20.12 -1.77 21.37
N SER A 116 -18.83 -2.08 21.55
CA SER A 116 -17.89 -1.19 22.22
C SER A 116 -17.58 0.03 21.35
N ARG A 117 -17.92 1.22 21.88
CA ARG A 117 -17.60 2.48 21.18
C ARG A 117 -16.11 2.61 20.87
N GLN A 118 -15.26 2.27 21.84
CA GLN A 118 -13.82 2.34 21.67
C GLN A 118 -13.37 1.42 20.53
N GLN A 119 -13.74 0.14 20.56
CA GLN A 119 -13.37 -0.82 19.51
C GLN A 119 -13.90 -0.41 18.13
N LYS A 120 -15.11 0.15 18.08
CA LYS A 120 -15.69 0.67 16.83
C LYS A 120 -14.87 1.84 16.27
N GLU A 121 -14.47 2.78 17.13
CA GLU A 121 -13.62 3.90 16.74
C GLU A 121 -12.24 3.42 16.27
N GLU A 122 -11.63 2.49 17.00
CA GLU A 122 -10.34 1.86 16.65
C GLU A 122 -10.39 1.18 15.27
N ALA A 123 -11.39 0.32 15.07
CA ALA A 123 -11.60 -0.37 13.79
C ALA A 123 -11.91 0.61 12.65
N ALA A 124 -12.69 1.66 12.91
CA ALA A 124 -12.99 2.68 11.91
C ALA A 124 -11.74 3.47 11.49
N ALA A 125 -10.85 3.82 12.44
CA ALA A 125 -9.59 4.48 12.13
C ALA A 125 -8.69 3.60 11.25
N PHE A 126 -8.51 2.32 11.62
CA PHE A 126 -7.74 1.36 10.83
C PHE A 126 -8.33 1.19 9.42
N LEU A 127 -9.64 0.96 9.32
CA LEU A 127 -10.32 0.74 8.04
C LEU A 127 -10.25 1.97 7.13
N ALA A 128 -10.30 3.18 7.69
CA ALA A 128 -10.11 4.41 6.92
C ALA A 128 -8.70 4.48 6.31
N GLY A 129 -7.66 4.13 7.06
CA GLY A 129 -6.29 4.03 6.54
C GLY A 129 -6.18 2.95 5.47
N PHE A 130 -6.75 1.78 5.73
CA PHE A 130 -6.75 0.65 4.79
C PHE A 130 -7.45 0.99 3.47
N MET A 131 -8.54 1.76 3.52
CA MET A 131 -9.20 2.29 2.32
C MET A 131 -8.31 3.27 1.57
N CYS A 132 -7.60 4.16 2.27
CA CYS A 132 -6.64 5.08 1.65
C CYS A 132 -5.54 4.34 0.89
N HIS A 133 -5.04 3.20 1.42
CA HIS A 133 -4.08 2.36 0.73
C HIS A 133 -4.61 1.93 -0.64
N TYR A 134 -5.78 1.30 -0.71
CA TYR A 134 -6.36 0.86 -1.99
C TYR A 134 -6.66 2.00 -2.96
N ILE A 135 -7.10 3.15 -2.45
CA ILE A 135 -7.33 4.33 -3.30
C ILE A 135 -6.00 4.81 -3.90
N SER A 136 -4.94 4.90 -3.07
CA SER A 136 -3.60 5.27 -3.52
C SER A 136 -3.11 4.32 -4.61
N ASP A 137 -3.20 3.00 -4.39
CA ASP A 137 -2.82 1.98 -5.36
C ASP A 137 -3.60 2.09 -6.67
N SER A 138 -4.90 2.29 -6.59
CA SER A 138 -5.75 2.41 -7.78
C SER A 138 -5.36 3.60 -8.65
N ILE A 139 -4.81 4.65 -8.05
CA ILE A 139 -4.35 5.87 -8.74
C ILE A 139 -2.91 5.70 -9.24
N CYS A 140 -2.01 5.14 -8.41
CA CYS A 140 -0.59 5.08 -8.70
C CYS A 140 -0.20 3.92 -9.63
N HIS A 141 -0.77 2.73 -9.46
CA HIS A 141 -0.40 1.55 -10.25
C HIS A 141 -0.56 1.70 -11.76
N PRO A 142 -1.60 2.37 -12.31
CA PRO A 142 -1.65 2.64 -13.75
C PRO A 142 -0.42 3.35 -14.29
N PHE A 143 0.10 4.33 -13.53
CA PHE A 143 1.33 5.03 -13.87
C PHE A 143 2.55 4.12 -13.75
N VAL A 144 2.68 3.40 -12.63
CA VAL A 144 3.79 2.47 -12.38
C VAL A 144 3.86 1.41 -13.47
N TYR A 145 2.76 0.73 -13.75
CA TYR A 145 2.69 -0.29 -14.80
C TYR A 145 2.96 0.27 -16.20
N GLY A 146 2.46 1.45 -16.51
CA GLY A 146 2.77 2.13 -17.76
C GLY A 146 4.26 2.45 -17.88
N ARG A 147 4.88 2.90 -16.80
CA ARG A 147 6.29 3.30 -16.78
C ARG A 147 7.25 2.14 -16.91
N ILE A 148 7.00 1.03 -16.21
CA ILE A 148 7.82 -0.20 -16.31
C ILE A 148 7.50 -1.01 -17.57
N LYS A 149 6.54 -0.58 -18.37
CA LYS A 149 6.05 -1.31 -19.56
C LYS A 149 5.68 -2.75 -19.21
N TYR A 150 4.83 -2.87 -18.20
CA TYR A 150 4.36 -4.17 -17.72
C TYR A 150 3.84 -5.01 -18.90
N ARG A 151 4.40 -6.19 -19.04
CA ARG A 151 4.03 -7.15 -20.10
C ARG A 151 3.75 -8.50 -19.46
N THR A 152 2.64 -9.09 -19.84
CA THR A 152 2.23 -10.42 -19.35
C THR A 152 3.10 -11.56 -19.87
N ASP A 153 3.93 -11.31 -20.88
CA ASP A 153 4.88 -12.28 -21.48
C ASP A 153 6.29 -12.23 -20.83
N LYS A 154 6.57 -11.25 -19.97
CA LYS A 154 7.81 -11.20 -19.18
C LYS A 154 7.69 -12.10 -17.94
N LYS A 155 8.84 -12.62 -17.48
CA LYS A 155 8.89 -13.32 -16.20
C LYS A 155 8.37 -12.39 -15.10
N LYS A 156 7.42 -12.86 -14.30
CA LYS A 156 6.85 -12.09 -13.18
C LYS A 156 7.93 -11.45 -12.31
N THR A 157 9.05 -12.15 -12.08
CA THR A 157 10.17 -11.67 -11.25
C THR A 157 10.86 -10.41 -11.80
N GLU A 158 10.99 -10.27 -13.13
CA GLU A 158 11.60 -9.06 -13.73
C GLU A 158 10.67 -7.85 -13.61
N CYS A 159 9.38 -8.05 -13.84
CA CYS A 159 8.39 -6.99 -13.70
C CYS A 159 8.28 -6.52 -12.25
N HIS A 160 8.31 -7.44 -11.30
CA HIS A 160 8.28 -7.12 -9.88
C HIS A 160 9.50 -6.30 -9.44
N GLY A 161 10.71 -6.68 -9.83
CA GLY A 161 11.92 -5.92 -9.49
C GLY A 161 11.90 -4.48 -10.02
N LEU A 162 11.43 -4.29 -11.26
CA LEU A 162 11.28 -2.95 -11.84
C LEU A 162 10.18 -2.13 -11.16
N HIS A 163 9.09 -2.78 -10.76
CA HIS A 163 7.98 -2.17 -10.02
C HIS A 163 8.50 -1.61 -8.68
N ALA A 164 9.11 -2.45 -7.86
CA ALA A 164 9.65 -2.03 -6.58
C ALA A 164 10.72 -0.94 -6.70
N ALA A 165 11.60 -1.04 -7.69
CA ALA A 165 12.62 -0.02 -7.92
C ALA A 165 11.98 1.34 -8.23
N LEU A 166 10.97 1.37 -9.11
CA LEU A 166 10.29 2.60 -9.46
C LEU A 166 9.52 3.19 -8.27
N GLU A 167 8.86 2.36 -7.45
CA GLU A 167 8.16 2.83 -6.27
C GLU A 167 9.12 3.41 -5.22
N ASN A 168 10.28 2.78 -5.02
CA ASN A 168 11.33 3.34 -4.16
C ASN A 168 11.85 4.70 -4.65
N ASP A 169 12.00 4.86 -5.97
CA ASP A 169 12.40 6.15 -6.57
C ASP A 169 11.30 7.21 -6.34
N ILE A 170 10.04 6.84 -6.53
CA ILE A 170 8.89 7.71 -6.27
C ILE A 170 8.87 8.13 -4.80
N ASP A 171 9.02 7.17 -3.88
CA ASP A 171 9.07 7.43 -2.44
C ASP A 171 10.17 8.41 -2.07
N ALA A 172 11.37 8.22 -2.60
CA ALA A 172 12.50 9.12 -2.34
C ALA A 172 12.22 10.55 -2.85
N ILE A 173 11.65 10.68 -4.05
CA ILE A 173 11.28 11.96 -4.64
C ILE A 173 10.18 12.66 -3.82
N LEU A 174 9.14 11.94 -3.45
CA LEU A 174 8.03 12.48 -2.67
C LEU A 174 8.46 12.88 -1.26
N LEU A 175 9.30 12.05 -0.63
CA LEU A 175 9.86 12.36 0.69
C LEU A 175 10.69 13.63 0.65
N TRP A 176 11.56 13.76 -0.34
CA TRP A 176 12.32 14.99 -0.54
C TRP A 176 11.43 16.20 -0.79
N LYS A 177 10.44 16.05 -1.69
CA LYS A 177 9.55 17.15 -2.08
C LYS A 177 8.69 17.67 -0.92
N PHE A 178 8.16 16.77 -0.07
CA PHE A 178 7.17 17.13 0.95
C PHE A 178 7.72 17.19 2.37
N LYS A 179 8.85 16.55 2.65
CA LYS A 179 9.46 16.49 3.99
C LYS A 179 10.88 17.03 4.02
N HIS A 180 11.49 17.31 2.87
CA HIS A 180 12.90 17.71 2.73
C HIS A 180 13.87 16.72 3.42
N LYS A 181 13.55 15.43 3.37
CA LYS A 181 14.32 14.34 3.95
C LYS A 181 14.74 13.34 2.89
N LYS A 182 15.88 12.70 3.14
CA LYS A 182 16.30 11.50 2.40
C LYS A 182 15.66 10.25 3.03
N PRO A 183 15.53 9.14 2.29
CA PRO A 183 15.01 7.88 2.86
C PRO A 183 15.75 7.43 4.13
N SER A 184 17.07 7.62 4.20
CA SER A 184 17.89 7.29 5.37
C SER A 184 17.63 8.17 6.61
N GLU A 185 16.98 9.31 6.43
CA GLU A 185 16.65 10.27 7.50
C GLU A 185 15.18 10.14 7.95
N PHE A 186 14.41 9.31 7.27
CA PHE A 186 13.00 9.10 7.56
C PHE A 186 12.78 7.81 8.34
N ASN A 187 12.39 7.96 9.60
CA ASN A 187 12.08 6.81 10.45
C ASN A 187 10.67 6.31 10.17
N GLN A 188 10.55 5.28 9.35
CA GLN A 188 9.27 4.66 8.99
C GLN A 188 8.57 4.08 10.23
N ALA A 189 9.30 3.44 11.13
CA ALA A 189 8.73 2.84 12.35
C ALA A 189 8.14 3.92 13.28
N ALA A 190 8.81 5.06 13.42
CA ALA A 190 8.28 6.18 14.21
C ALA A 190 7.01 6.78 13.59
N SER A 191 6.85 6.69 12.26
CA SER A 191 5.63 7.18 11.61
C SER A 191 4.40 6.28 11.87
N LEU A 192 4.61 5.02 12.28
CA LEU A 192 3.54 4.09 12.65
C LEU A 192 3.09 4.22 14.10
N CYS A 193 3.85 4.88 14.97
CA CYS A 193 3.50 5.14 16.39
C CYS A 193 2.90 3.92 17.10
N LEU A 194 3.57 2.77 17.05
CA LEU A 194 3.04 1.51 17.59
C LEU A 194 2.81 1.52 19.11
N ASN A 195 3.37 2.48 19.84
CA ASN A 195 3.33 2.52 21.30
C ASN A 195 2.24 3.42 21.90
N GLY A 196 1.35 3.99 21.08
CA GLY A 196 0.21 4.78 21.58
C GLY A 196 0.57 6.03 22.43
N GLN A 197 1.85 6.31 22.63
CA GLN A 197 2.32 7.48 23.30
C GLN A 197 2.77 8.50 22.26
N GLU A 198 1.95 9.50 22.07
CA GLU A 198 2.37 10.72 21.40
C GLU A 198 3.22 11.54 22.37
N SER A 199 4.44 11.82 21.96
CA SER A 199 5.21 12.91 22.53
C SER A 199 4.77 14.23 21.90
#